data_acaca894f9e4d92afd4be01fe2049b28
#
_entry.id   acaca894f9e4d92afd4be01fe2049b28
#
_cell.length_a   1.000
_cell.length_b   1.000
_cell.length_c   1.000
_cell.angle_alpha   90.00
_cell.angle_beta   90.00
_cell.angle_gamma   90.00
#
_symmetry.space_group_name_H-M   'P 1'
#
loop_
_entity.id
_entity.type
_entity.pdbx_description
1 polymer ?
#
loop_
_entity_poly.entity_id
_entity_poly.type
_entity_poly.pdbx_seq_one_letter_code
_entity_poly.pdbx_strand_id
1 'polypeptide(L)'
;MPASPAPAQPSSPAADPWFQDRFAERIGGAHFSKGTAIYKFELIKRAKRQAIADHPDRKMLDFGIGENDEMAPENVRAVMRREIDRPENRGYADNGIADFKVAAAAFMKREFGVVLDPVTEVNHCIGSKTAYAMLPAAFINPGDVTLMTVPGYPVAGTATKWFGGTVHPLPLLPENGFLPDLERIPADVLARTKLLVLCYPNSPTGRTATREFYERVVAWAHRHRVVVIVDAAHMMLSYDDEPLSFLSIDGAKEVGLEVHSMSKGFHMIGWRMGWVC
;
A
#
# COMPACT_ATOMS: atom_id res chain seq x y z
N MET A 1 -46.59 10.51 -13.96
CA MET A 1 -46.28 11.28 -12.74
C MET A 1 -44.85 11.77 -12.84
N PRO A 2 -44.57 13.07 -12.65
CA PRO A 2 -43.20 13.54 -12.68
C PRO A 2 -42.41 12.99 -11.49
N ALA A 3 -41.18 12.53 -11.74
CA ALA A 3 -40.28 12.02 -10.73
C ALA A 3 -39.97 13.11 -9.69
N SER A 4 -40.06 12.76 -8.41
CA SER A 4 -39.64 13.64 -7.32
C SER A 4 -38.19 14.06 -7.49
N PRO A 5 -37.83 15.33 -7.27
CA PRO A 5 -36.44 15.77 -7.32
C PRO A 5 -35.60 15.01 -6.28
N ALA A 6 -34.42 14.59 -6.68
CA ALA A 6 -33.46 13.96 -5.77
C ALA A 6 -33.22 14.88 -4.55
N PRO A 7 -33.10 14.32 -3.32
CA PRO A 7 -32.84 15.14 -2.15
C PRO A 7 -31.52 15.89 -2.33
N ALA A 8 -31.59 17.20 -2.09
CA ALA A 8 -30.39 18.06 -2.07
C ALA A 8 -29.36 17.45 -1.10
N GLN A 9 -28.15 17.29 -1.57
CA GLN A 9 -27.05 16.86 -0.69
C GLN A 9 -26.94 17.88 0.46
N PRO A 10 -26.87 17.43 1.71
CA PRO A 10 -26.65 18.36 2.81
C PRO A 10 -25.35 19.11 2.53
N SER A 11 -25.44 20.45 2.49
CA SER A 11 -24.26 21.30 2.49
C SER A 11 -23.42 20.89 3.68
N SER A 12 -22.16 20.53 3.44
CA SER A 12 -21.21 20.27 4.54
C SER A 12 -21.36 21.43 5.54
N PRO A 13 -21.60 21.16 6.83
CA PRO A 13 -21.65 22.22 7.82
C PRO A 13 -20.37 23.03 7.69
N ALA A 14 -20.49 24.36 7.70
CA ALA A 14 -19.32 25.22 7.70
C ALA A 14 -18.42 24.74 8.83
N ALA A 15 -17.17 24.33 8.49
CA ALA A 15 -16.25 23.80 9.47
C ALA A 15 -16.12 24.82 10.61
N ASP A 16 -16.31 24.38 11.85
CA ASP A 16 -16.14 25.23 13.01
C ASP A 16 -14.74 25.88 12.95
N PRO A 17 -14.63 27.20 12.86
CA PRO A 17 -13.34 27.87 12.76
C PRO A 17 -12.39 27.48 13.89
N TRP A 18 -12.91 27.26 15.09
CA TRP A 18 -12.12 26.84 16.25
C TRP A 18 -11.45 25.47 16.02
N PHE A 19 -12.15 24.51 15.43
CA PHE A 19 -11.61 23.19 15.15
C PHE A 19 -10.55 23.26 14.04
N GLN A 20 -10.78 24.12 13.02
CA GLN A 20 -9.88 24.27 11.89
C GLN A 20 -8.48 24.74 12.31
N ASP A 21 -8.40 25.62 13.29
CA ASP A 21 -7.13 26.19 13.78
C ASP A 21 -6.32 25.19 14.65
N ARG A 22 -6.86 24.01 14.94
CA ARG A 22 -6.20 22.97 15.74
C ARG A 22 -5.49 21.90 14.92
N PHE A 23 -5.67 21.90 13.61
CA PHE A 23 -4.93 20.95 12.78
C PHE A 23 -3.42 21.24 12.82
N ALA A 24 -2.64 20.16 12.89
CA ALA A 24 -1.18 20.27 12.91
C ALA A 24 -0.65 20.85 11.59
N GLU A 25 0.34 21.77 11.66
CA GLU A 25 0.94 22.41 10.51
C GLU A 25 1.46 21.41 9.46
N ARG A 26 2.04 20.31 9.90
CA ARG A 26 2.58 19.24 9.00
C ARG A 26 1.54 18.58 8.10
N ILE A 27 0.25 18.71 8.41
CA ILE A 27 -0.85 18.20 7.57
C ILE A 27 -1.65 19.33 6.90
N GLY A 28 -1.24 20.57 7.05
CA GLY A 28 -1.85 21.74 6.43
C GLY A 28 -2.39 22.80 7.39
N GLY A 29 -2.33 22.58 8.70
CA GLY A 29 -2.76 23.56 9.72
C GLY A 29 -4.17 24.07 9.47
N ALA A 30 -4.38 25.37 9.61
CA ALA A 30 -5.65 26.06 9.35
C ALA A 30 -6.17 25.91 7.89
N HIS A 31 -5.32 25.47 6.96
CA HIS A 31 -5.67 25.19 5.57
C HIS A 31 -6.01 23.72 5.30
N PHE A 32 -5.93 22.83 6.29
CA PHE A 32 -6.23 21.41 6.14
C PHE A 32 -7.62 21.24 5.52
N SER A 33 -7.68 20.42 4.46
CA SER A 33 -8.90 20.17 3.66
C SER A 33 -9.45 21.41 2.89
N LYS A 34 -8.84 22.58 3.03
CA LYS A 34 -9.16 23.78 2.24
C LYS A 34 -8.08 23.96 1.18
N GLY A 35 -8.42 23.76 -0.09
CA GLY A 35 -7.45 23.89 -1.20
C GLY A 35 -6.41 22.79 -1.30
N THR A 36 -6.47 21.74 -0.48
CA THR A 36 -5.67 20.56 -0.68
C THR A 36 -6.17 19.77 -1.90
N ALA A 37 -5.25 19.24 -2.67
CA ALA A 37 -5.61 18.37 -3.80
C ALA A 37 -6.48 17.21 -3.29
N ILE A 38 -7.67 17.09 -3.86
CA ILE A 38 -8.57 15.97 -3.55
C ILE A 38 -7.85 14.67 -3.91
N TYR A 39 -7.89 13.71 -3.01
CA TYR A 39 -7.28 12.40 -3.23
C TYR A 39 -7.77 11.80 -4.57
N LYS A 40 -6.83 11.41 -5.44
CA LYS A 40 -7.13 11.05 -6.83
C LYS A 40 -8.25 10.02 -6.99
N PHE A 41 -8.34 9.02 -6.11
CA PHE A 41 -9.40 8.01 -6.15
C PHE A 41 -10.79 8.58 -5.78
N GLU A 42 -10.85 9.64 -4.98
CA GLU A 42 -12.12 10.34 -4.72
C GLU A 42 -12.57 11.14 -5.95
N LEU A 43 -11.63 11.74 -6.69
CA LEU A 43 -11.95 12.38 -7.97
C LEU A 43 -12.51 11.37 -8.97
N ILE A 44 -11.91 10.19 -9.08
CA ILE A 44 -12.40 9.11 -9.94
C ILE A 44 -13.82 8.68 -9.52
N LYS A 45 -14.06 8.49 -8.21
CA LYS A 45 -15.40 8.13 -7.71
C LYS A 45 -16.45 9.20 -8.01
N ARG A 46 -16.08 10.48 -7.90
CA ARG A 46 -17.00 11.59 -8.25
C ARG A 46 -17.32 11.60 -9.74
N ALA A 47 -16.28 11.49 -10.59
CA ALA A 47 -16.45 11.41 -12.04
C ALA A 47 -17.33 10.21 -12.44
N LYS A 48 -17.12 9.05 -11.82
CA LYS A 48 -17.94 7.85 -12.04
C LYS A 48 -19.42 8.11 -11.68
N ARG A 49 -19.69 8.65 -10.49
CA ARG A 49 -21.06 8.96 -10.06
C ARG A 49 -21.74 9.93 -11.03
N GLN A 50 -21.02 10.96 -11.47
CA GLN A 50 -21.55 11.93 -12.43
C GLN A 50 -21.85 11.26 -13.78
N ALA A 51 -20.92 10.47 -14.33
CA ALA A 51 -21.10 9.79 -15.60
C ALA A 51 -22.30 8.80 -15.57
N ILE A 52 -22.53 8.10 -14.47
CA ILE A 52 -23.71 7.23 -14.29
C ILE A 52 -25.00 8.06 -14.26
N ALA A 53 -24.99 9.22 -13.60
CA ALA A 53 -26.15 10.11 -13.54
C ALA A 53 -26.48 10.73 -14.91
N ASP A 54 -25.44 11.09 -15.68
CA ASP A 54 -25.59 11.69 -17.01
C ASP A 54 -26.04 10.68 -18.10
N HIS A 55 -25.75 9.39 -17.87
CA HIS A 55 -26.02 8.32 -18.85
C HIS A 55 -26.67 7.09 -18.16
N PRO A 56 -27.88 7.22 -17.61
CA PRO A 56 -28.53 6.14 -16.85
C PRO A 56 -28.90 4.92 -17.69
N ASP A 57 -28.99 5.09 -19.02
CA ASP A 57 -29.27 4.05 -20.01
C ASP A 57 -28.03 3.23 -20.41
N ARG A 58 -26.83 3.63 -19.95
CA ARG A 58 -25.57 2.98 -20.33
C ARG A 58 -24.97 2.22 -19.15
N LYS A 59 -24.54 0.99 -19.41
CA LYS A 59 -23.74 0.23 -18.44
C LYS A 59 -22.33 0.83 -18.35
N MET A 60 -21.95 1.30 -17.17
CA MET A 60 -20.61 1.77 -16.89
C MET A 60 -19.62 0.58 -16.84
N LEU A 61 -18.54 0.67 -17.63
CA LEU A 61 -17.38 -0.22 -17.51
C LEU A 61 -16.30 0.52 -16.73
N ASP A 62 -16.03 0.06 -15.51
CA ASP A 62 -15.11 0.73 -14.58
C ASP A 62 -13.73 0.08 -14.57
N PHE A 63 -12.75 0.75 -15.14
CA PHE A 63 -11.33 0.39 -15.10
C PHE A 63 -10.51 1.37 -14.24
N GLY A 64 -11.17 2.20 -13.43
CA GLY A 64 -10.52 3.27 -12.66
C GLY A 64 -9.85 2.82 -11.37
N ILE A 65 -10.25 1.67 -10.81
CA ILE A 65 -9.70 1.12 -9.58
C ILE A 65 -9.41 -0.37 -9.80
N GLY A 66 -8.17 -0.79 -9.50
CA GLY A 66 -7.78 -2.20 -9.53
C GLY A 66 -8.43 -2.96 -8.37
N GLU A 67 -9.69 -3.35 -8.53
CA GLU A 67 -10.52 -4.02 -7.55
C GLU A 67 -11.12 -5.27 -8.21
N ASN A 68 -11.04 -6.42 -7.51
CA ASN A 68 -11.65 -7.65 -7.99
C ASN A 68 -13.18 -7.51 -7.87
N ASP A 69 -13.90 -7.95 -8.86
CA ASP A 69 -15.37 -8.06 -8.88
C ASP A 69 -15.87 -9.47 -8.50
N GLU A 70 -14.96 -10.43 -8.36
CA GLU A 70 -15.23 -11.76 -7.84
C GLU A 70 -15.14 -11.79 -6.31
N MET A 71 -15.98 -12.64 -5.69
CA MET A 71 -15.90 -12.92 -4.25
C MET A 71 -14.69 -13.77 -3.91
N ALA A 72 -14.24 -13.72 -2.65
CA ALA A 72 -13.28 -14.67 -2.13
C ALA A 72 -13.74 -16.13 -2.38
N PRO A 73 -12.83 -17.08 -2.65
CA PRO A 73 -13.18 -18.48 -2.92
C PRO A 73 -14.11 -19.08 -1.88
N GLU A 74 -14.99 -19.98 -2.29
CA GLU A 74 -16.01 -20.55 -1.40
C GLU A 74 -15.44 -21.22 -0.15
N ASN A 75 -14.34 -21.95 -0.28
CA ASN A 75 -13.65 -22.56 0.86
C ASN A 75 -13.21 -21.50 1.92
N VAL A 76 -12.74 -20.34 1.49
CA VAL A 76 -12.36 -19.23 2.38
C VAL A 76 -13.59 -18.65 3.08
N ARG A 77 -14.66 -18.43 2.32
CA ARG A 77 -15.94 -17.92 2.86
C ARG A 77 -16.60 -18.90 3.83
N ALA A 78 -16.53 -20.21 3.54
CA ALA A 78 -17.04 -21.26 4.41
C ALA A 78 -16.29 -21.28 5.75
N VAL A 79 -14.96 -21.14 5.75
CA VAL A 79 -14.17 -21.00 6.97
C VAL A 79 -14.63 -19.78 7.77
N MET A 80 -14.79 -18.63 7.15
CA MET A 80 -15.24 -17.40 7.85
C MET A 80 -16.61 -17.61 8.53
N ARG A 81 -17.59 -18.22 7.82
CA ARG A 81 -18.92 -18.50 8.40
C ARG A 81 -18.83 -19.43 9.62
N ARG A 82 -17.95 -20.41 9.58
CA ARG A 82 -17.76 -21.36 10.70
C ARG A 82 -17.07 -20.69 11.89
N GLU A 83 -16.06 -19.88 11.62
CA GLU A 83 -15.20 -19.34 12.68
C GLU A 83 -15.81 -18.11 13.36
N ILE A 84 -16.71 -17.36 12.72
CA ILE A 84 -17.30 -16.15 13.30
C ILE A 84 -18.18 -16.46 14.53
N ASP A 85 -18.78 -17.62 14.59
CA ASP A 85 -19.66 -18.04 15.70
C ASP A 85 -18.90 -18.71 16.86
N ARG A 86 -17.60 -18.87 16.72
CA ARG A 86 -16.78 -19.51 17.76
C ARG A 86 -16.40 -18.53 18.88
N PRO A 87 -16.72 -18.84 20.14
CA PRO A 87 -16.41 -17.95 21.27
C PRO A 87 -14.90 -17.63 21.41
N GLU A 88 -14.03 -18.55 21.00
CA GLU A 88 -12.58 -18.37 21.04
C GLU A 88 -12.10 -17.21 20.17
N ASN A 89 -12.83 -16.92 19.09
CA ASN A 89 -12.46 -15.89 18.12
C ASN A 89 -12.93 -14.49 18.49
N ARG A 90 -13.54 -14.30 19.69
CA ARG A 90 -14.03 -12.99 20.14
C ARG A 90 -12.95 -12.08 20.75
N GLY A 91 -11.80 -12.63 21.07
CA GLY A 91 -10.74 -11.93 21.79
C GLY A 91 -9.89 -11.01 20.91
N TYR A 92 -9.07 -10.19 21.54
CA TYR A 92 -8.05 -9.42 20.84
C TYR A 92 -7.00 -10.34 20.25
N ALA A 93 -6.53 -9.99 19.05
CA ALA A 93 -5.50 -10.74 18.32
C ALA A 93 -4.15 -9.99 18.28
N ASP A 94 -4.01 -8.89 19.01
CA ASP A 94 -2.83 -8.02 19.05
C ASP A 94 -2.16 -7.83 17.68
N ASN A 95 -0.94 -8.37 17.52
CA ASN A 95 -0.20 -8.33 16.24
C ASN A 95 -0.53 -9.53 15.32
N GLY A 96 -1.71 -10.13 15.50
CA GLY A 96 -2.16 -11.34 14.79
C GLY A 96 -2.05 -12.60 15.63
N ILE A 97 -3.01 -13.50 15.48
CA ILE A 97 -2.98 -14.82 16.15
C ILE A 97 -1.80 -15.66 15.64
N ALA A 98 -1.28 -16.53 16.49
CA ALA A 98 -0.12 -17.37 16.17
C ALA A 98 -0.35 -18.20 14.89
N ASP A 99 -1.53 -18.79 14.72
CA ASP A 99 -1.87 -19.60 13.55
C ASP A 99 -1.78 -18.81 12.24
N PHE A 100 -2.19 -17.53 12.23
CA PHE A 100 -2.05 -16.67 11.08
C PHE A 100 -0.58 -16.42 10.74
N LYS A 101 0.24 -16.11 11.73
CA LYS A 101 1.67 -15.87 11.54
C LYS A 101 2.40 -17.12 11.02
N VAL A 102 2.09 -18.28 11.59
CA VAL A 102 2.60 -19.57 11.13
C VAL A 102 2.18 -19.84 9.67
N ALA A 103 0.92 -19.60 9.34
CA ALA A 103 0.42 -19.78 7.99
C ALA A 103 1.08 -18.82 6.98
N ALA A 104 1.29 -17.57 7.37
CA ALA A 104 1.99 -16.58 6.55
C ALA A 104 3.46 -16.97 6.32
N ALA A 105 4.18 -17.39 7.36
CA ALA A 105 5.56 -17.89 7.23
C ALA A 105 5.63 -19.15 6.35
N ALA A 106 4.70 -20.07 6.50
CA ALA A 106 4.60 -21.28 5.66
C ALA A 106 4.32 -20.91 4.19
N PHE A 107 3.45 -19.93 3.95
CA PHE A 107 3.19 -19.39 2.62
C PHE A 107 4.46 -18.80 2.00
N MET A 108 5.18 -17.93 2.71
CA MET A 108 6.42 -17.33 2.24
C MET A 108 7.48 -18.39 1.87
N LYS A 109 7.59 -19.44 2.70
CA LYS A 109 8.50 -20.55 2.41
C LYS A 109 8.08 -21.35 1.17
N ARG A 110 6.80 -21.66 1.03
CA ARG A 110 6.27 -22.48 -0.07
C ARG A 110 6.34 -21.77 -1.41
N GLU A 111 5.92 -20.50 -1.45
CA GLU A 111 5.78 -19.75 -2.71
C GLU A 111 7.10 -19.08 -3.14
N PHE A 112 7.95 -18.68 -2.18
CA PHE A 112 9.12 -17.85 -2.48
C PHE A 112 10.44 -18.41 -1.93
N GLY A 113 10.41 -19.55 -1.23
CA GLY A 113 11.61 -20.09 -0.57
C GLY A 113 12.09 -19.28 0.64
N VAL A 114 11.35 -18.27 1.08
CA VAL A 114 11.72 -17.39 2.20
C VAL A 114 11.38 -18.03 3.53
N VAL A 115 12.41 -18.33 4.33
CA VAL A 115 12.25 -18.88 5.67
C VAL A 115 12.14 -17.74 6.68
N LEU A 116 11.02 -17.69 7.42
CA LEU A 116 10.74 -16.68 8.44
C LEU A 116 10.42 -17.34 9.78
N ASP A 117 10.87 -16.72 10.86
CA ASP A 117 10.36 -17.01 12.20
C ASP A 117 8.98 -16.34 12.36
N PRO A 118 7.89 -17.12 12.52
CA PRO A 118 6.55 -16.55 12.65
C PRO A 118 6.36 -15.67 13.88
N VAL A 119 7.18 -15.80 14.91
CA VAL A 119 7.07 -15.03 16.16
C VAL A 119 7.69 -13.64 16.01
N THR A 120 8.89 -13.57 15.43
CA THR A 120 9.71 -12.36 15.39
C THR A 120 9.75 -11.64 14.05
N GLU A 121 9.46 -12.36 12.94
CA GLU A 121 9.60 -11.83 11.59
C GLU A 121 8.27 -11.69 10.83
N VAL A 122 7.13 -11.97 11.45
CA VAL A 122 5.80 -11.82 10.82
C VAL A 122 4.85 -11.05 11.72
N ASN A 123 4.30 -9.96 11.21
CA ASN A 123 3.23 -9.20 11.85
C ASN A 123 2.00 -9.13 10.95
N HIS A 124 0.82 -9.38 11.53
CA HIS A 124 -0.46 -9.11 10.87
C HIS A 124 -0.67 -7.60 10.70
N CYS A 125 -1.32 -7.21 9.62
CA CYS A 125 -1.79 -5.84 9.43
C CYS A 125 -3.22 -5.81 8.86
N ILE A 126 -3.95 -4.75 9.20
CA ILE A 126 -5.33 -4.51 8.73
C ILE A 126 -5.32 -4.04 7.27
N GLY A 127 -4.90 -4.95 6.38
CA GLY A 127 -4.52 -4.69 5.01
C GLY A 127 -3.20 -3.92 4.91
N SER A 128 -2.50 -4.04 3.79
CA SER A 128 -1.19 -3.42 3.56
C SER A 128 -1.17 -1.90 3.73
N LYS A 129 -2.29 -1.23 3.47
CA LYS A 129 -2.37 0.24 3.57
C LYS A 129 -2.02 0.78 4.95
N THR A 130 -2.45 0.11 6.03
CA THR A 130 -2.14 0.54 7.40
C THR A 130 -0.66 0.38 7.73
N ALA A 131 -0.04 -0.72 7.30
CA ALA A 131 1.40 -0.92 7.42
C ALA A 131 2.18 0.19 6.71
N TYR A 132 1.82 0.50 5.47
CA TYR A 132 2.44 1.61 4.72
C TYR A 132 2.28 2.98 5.38
N ALA A 133 1.18 3.21 6.08
CA ALA A 133 0.96 4.45 6.80
C ALA A 133 1.76 4.51 8.12
N MET A 134 2.04 3.36 8.73
CA MET A 134 2.70 3.29 10.03
C MET A 134 4.22 3.09 9.95
N LEU A 135 4.73 2.39 8.93
CA LEU A 135 6.17 2.14 8.80
C LEU A 135 7.02 3.43 8.78
N PRO A 136 6.63 4.52 8.10
CA PRO A 136 7.38 5.78 8.19
C PRO A 136 7.53 6.32 9.60
N ALA A 137 6.59 6.04 10.52
CA ALA A 137 6.68 6.47 11.90
C ALA A 137 7.90 5.87 12.64
N ALA A 138 8.34 4.67 12.21
CA ALA A 138 9.49 4.00 12.81
C ALA A 138 10.84 4.52 12.29
N PHE A 139 10.87 5.15 11.11
CA PHE A 139 12.13 5.45 10.42
C PHE A 139 12.33 6.93 10.10
N ILE A 140 11.27 7.75 10.02
CA ILE A 140 11.32 9.12 9.53
C ILE A 140 11.27 10.14 10.67
N ASN A 141 12.30 10.97 10.72
CA ASN A 141 12.33 12.21 11.49
C ASN A 141 12.08 13.42 10.57
N PRO A 142 11.75 14.61 11.14
CA PRO A 142 11.68 15.84 10.36
C PRO A 142 12.98 16.11 9.58
N GLY A 143 12.84 16.34 8.27
CA GLY A 143 13.96 16.56 7.36
C GLY A 143 14.51 15.32 6.66
N ASP A 144 14.16 14.12 7.10
CA ASP A 144 14.51 12.87 6.41
C ASP A 144 13.77 12.72 5.07
N VAL A 145 14.29 11.85 4.22
CA VAL A 145 13.78 11.61 2.87
C VAL A 145 13.32 10.16 2.70
N THR A 146 12.15 10.00 2.10
CA THR A 146 11.68 8.74 1.51
C THR A 146 11.78 8.81 -0.01
N LEU A 147 12.47 7.87 -0.63
CA LEU A 147 12.48 7.65 -2.07
C LEU A 147 11.25 6.84 -2.46
N MET A 148 10.52 7.26 -3.50
CA MET A 148 9.33 6.54 -3.96
C MET A 148 9.25 6.50 -5.47
N THR A 149 8.90 5.34 -6.00
CA THR A 149 8.63 5.17 -7.44
C THR A 149 7.39 5.96 -7.90
N VAL A 150 7.49 6.58 -9.08
CA VAL A 150 6.40 7.33 -9.71
C VAL A 150 6.31 6.93 -11.20
N PRO A 151 5.16 6.41 -11.64
CA PRO A 151 3.92 6.20 -10.89
C PRO A 151 4.02 5.09 -9.84
N GLY A 152 3.22 5.20 -8.76
CA GLY A 152 3.22 4.24 -7.65
C GLY A 152 2.13 4.51 -6.63
N TYR A 153 2.06 3.66 -5.61
CA TYR A 153 1.07 3.78 -4.54
C TYR A 153 1.50 4.83 -3.49
N PRO A 154 0.73 5.91 -3.25
CA PRO A 154 1.25 7.11 -2.59
C PRO A 154 1.26 7.09 -1.06
N VAL A 155 0.80 6.01 -0.41
CA VAL A 155 0.48 6.01 1.03
C VAL A 155 1.70 6.26 1.91
N ALA A 156 2.82 5.55 1.67
CA ALA A 156 4.04 5.74 2.45
C ALA A 156 4.58 7.18 2.34
N GLY A 157 4.51 7.79 1.14
CA GLY A 157 4.93 9.17 0.94
C GLY A 157 4.01 10.18 1.64
N THR A 158 2.71 9.92 1.69
CA THR A 158 1.78 10.75 2.47
C THR A 158 2.12 10.66 3.95
N ALA A 159 2.36 9.46 4.46
CA ALA A 159 2.74 9.26 5.86
C ALA A 159 4.12 9.86 6.18
N THR A 160 5.10 9.76 5.29
CA THR A 160 6.40 10.45 5.42
C THR A 160 6.22 11.93 5.72
N LYS A 161 5.33 12.61 4.98
CA LYS A 161 5.03 14.03 5.21
C LYS A 161 4.39 14.29 6.57
N TRP A 162 3.55 13.37 7.05
CA TRP A 162 2.94 13.49 8.38
C TRP A 162 3.98 13.45 9.51
N PHE A 163 5.11 12.78 9.29
CA PHE A 163 6.23 12.73 10.24
C PHE A 163 7.31 13.80 9.98
N GLY A 164 7.02 14.77 9.11
CA GLY A 164 7.92 15.88 8.82
C GLY A 164 9.03 15.57 7.81
N GLY A 165 8.98 14.39 7.20
CA GLY A 165 9.89 14.02 6.13
C GLY A 165 9.46 14.57 4.77
N THR A 166 10.32 14.41 3.78
CA THR A 166 10.07 14.76 2.37
C THR A 166 10.09 13.53 1.48
N VAL A 167 9.43 13.61 0.33
CA VAL A 167 9.41 12.54 -0.67
C VAL A 167 10.19 12.97 -1.89
N HIS A 168 11.17 12.16 -2.27
CA HIS A 168 11.88 12.32 -3.55
C HIS A 168 11.35 11.29 -4.55
N PRO A 169 10.80 11.73 -5.70
CA PRO A 169 10.25 10.84 -6.70
C PRO A 169 11.35 10.15 -7.48
N LEU A 170 11.19 8.85 -7.71
CA LEU A 170 12.00 8.04 -8.62
C LEU A 170 11.16 7.71 -9.86
N PRO A 171 11.37 8.38 -11.00
CA PRO A 171 10.58 8.15 -12.20
C PRO A 171 10.75 6.72 -12.74
N LEU A 172 9.64 6.07 -13.04
CA LEU A 172 9.62 4.81 -13.77
C LEU A 172 9.40 5.09 -15.26
N LEU A 173 10.47 5.02 -16.01
CA LEU A 173 10.49 5.38 -17.42
C LEU A 173 10.56 4.15 -18.33
N PRO A 174 9.94 4.17 -19.51
CA PRO A 174 10.00 3.06 -20.47
C PRO A 174 11.42 2.67 -20.85
N GLU A 175 12.31 3.65 -21.05
CA GLU A 175 13.71 3.43 -21.38
C GLU A 175 14.50 2.65 -20.33
N ASN A 176 14.07 2.68 -19.07
CA ASN A 176 14.63 1.91 -17.96
C ASN A 176 13.80 0.65 -17.66
N GLY A 177 12.89 0.27 -18.56
CA GLY A 177 11.99 -0.86 -18.34
C GLY A 177 11.09 -0.70 -17.10
N PHE A 178 10.74 0.54 -16.74
CA PHE A 178 9.96 0.88 -15.54
C PHE A 178 10.62 0.44 -14.20
N LEU A 179 11.94 0.36 -14.18
CA LEU A 179 12.73 0.22 -12.95
C LEU A 179 13.39 1.57 -12.61
N PRO A 180 13.46 1.96 -11.32
CA PRO A 180 14.08 3.22 -10.94
C PRO A 180 15.60 3.19 -11.09
N ASP A 181 16.16 4.30 -11.49
CA ASP A 181 17.62 4.51 -11.53
C ASP A 181 18.09 5.07 -10.18
N LEU A 182 18.71 4.22 -9.37
CA LEU A 182 19.17 4.59 -8.02
C LEU A 182 20.51 5.35 -8.04
N GLU A 183 21.25 5.31 -9.14
CA GLU A 183 22.54 6.01 -9.25
C GLU A 183 22.39 7.50 -9.61
N ARG A 184 21.17 7.92 -10.03
CA ARG A 184 20.85 9.32 -10.35
C ARG A 184 20.31 10.12 -9.18
N ILE A 185 20.27 9.57 -7.98
CA ILE A 185 19.77 10.28 -6.82
C ILE A 185 20.78 11.37 -6.42
N PRO A 186 20.37 12.64 -6.29
CA PRO A 186 21.26 13.72 -5.87
C PRO A 186 21.91 13.43 -4.51
N ALA A 187 23.16 13.76 -4.34
CA ALA A 187 23.94 13.43 -3.14
C ALA A 187 23.34 14.05 -1.85
N ASP A 188 22.79 15.25 -1.94
CA ASP A 188 22.12 15.94 -0.83
C ASP A 188 20.78 15.28 -0.43
N VAL A 189 20.08 14.69 -1.38
CA VAL A 189 18.89 13.87 -1.15
C VAL A 189 19.29 12.56 -0.48
N LEU A 190 20.29 11.88 -1.06
CA LEU A 190 20.76 10.58 -0.59
C LEU A 190 21.27 10.65 0.86
N ALA A 191 21.99 11.73 1.22
CA ALA A 191 22.50 11.94 2.59
C ALA A 191 21.39 11.99 3.66
N ARG A 192 20.15 12.32 3.28
CA ARG A 192 18.99 12.39 4.16
C ARG A 192 18.02 11.23 3.97
N THR A 193 18.30 10.33 3.05
CA THR A 193 17.41 9.21 2.72
C THR A 193 17.41 8.16 3.83
N LYS A 194 16.23 7.77 4.28
CA LYS A 194 16.00 6.70 5.25
C LYS A 194 15.24 5.52 4.66
N LEU A 195 14.32 5.80 3.74
CA LEU A 195 13.45 4.78 3.16
C LEU A 195 13.52 4.80 1.64
N LEU A 196 13.53 3.61 1.05
CA LEU A 196 13.24 3.35 -0.35
C LEU A 196 11.98 2.50 -0.43
N VAL A 197 10.92 3.03 -1.05
CA VAL A 197 9.65 2.32 -1.21
C VAL A 197 9.48 1.89 -2.66
N LEU A 198 9.41 0.59 -2.86
CA LEU A 198 9.21 -0.07 -4.15
C LEU A 198 7.85 -0.77 -4.18
N CYS A 199 7.27 -0.94 -5.36
CA CYS A 199 6.05 -1.71 -5.55
C CYS A 199 6.23 -2.58 -6.81
N TYR A 200 6.36 -3.87 -6.62
CA TYR A 200 6.48 -4.84 -7.72
C TYR A 200 5.72 -6.13 -7.40
N PRO A 201 4.89 -6.64 -8.32
CA PRO A 201 4.49 -6.01 -9.59
C PRO A 201 3.94 -4.60 -9.39
N ASN A 202 4.39 -3.65 -10.22
CA ASN A 202 4.06 -2.24 -10.02
C ASN A 202 2.62 -1.91 -10.43
N SER A 203 1.94 -1.16 -9.60
CA SER A 203 0.69 -0.52 -9.96
C SER A 203 0.94 0.98 -10.25
N PRO A 204 0.70 1.50 -11.48
CA PRO A 204 -0.18 0.90 -12.52
C PRO A 204 0.54 0.24 -13.70
N THR A 205 1.88 0.16 -13.75
CA THR A 205 2.59 -0.24 -14.97
C THR A 205 2.54 -1.74 -15.27
N GLY A 206 2.23 -2.57 -14.26
CA GLY A 206 2.27 -4.03 -14.37
C GLY A 206 3.68 -4.63 -14.39
N ARG A 207 4.73 -3.81 -14.40
CA ARG A 207 6.12 -4.30 -14.43
C ARG A 207 6.45 -5.11 -13.19
N THR A 208 7.08 -6.27 -13.38
CA THR A 208 7.70 -7.11 -12.35
C THR A 208 9.14 -6.68 -12.08
N ALA A 209 9.64 -6.93 -10.89
CA ALA A 209 11.08 -6.80 -10.61
C ALA A 209 11.83 -8.04 -11.10
N THR A 210 13.08 -7.86 -11.53
CA THR A 210 13.98 -8.98 -11.80
C THR A 210 14.86 -9.27 -10.58
N ARG A 211 15.43 -10.47 -10.53
CA ARG A 211 16.39 -10.85 -9.48
C ARG A 211 17.58 -9.90 -9.46
N GLU A 212 18.16 -9.62 -10.61
CA GLU A 212 19.32 -8.74 -10.74
C GLU A 212 19.01 -7.31 -10.30
N PHE A 213 17.78 -6.84 -10.50
CA PHE A 213 17.35 -5.54 -9.98
C PHE A 213 17.32 -5.55 -8.46
N TYR A 214 16.72 -6.56 -7.84
CA TYR A 214 16.66 -6.67 -6.39
C TYR A 214 18.04 -6.87 -5.75
N GLU A 215 18.94 -7.63 -6.37
CA GLU A 215 20.34 -7.76 -5.93
C GLU A 215 21.06 -6.39 -5.90
N ARG A 216 20.88 -5.58 -6.95
CA ARG A 216 21.39 -4.20 -6.97
C ARG A 216 20.78 -3.33 -5.89
N VAL A 217 19.46 -3.46 -5.66
CA VAL A 217 18.76 -2.73 -4.58
C VAL A 217 19.32 -3.09 -3.21
N VAL A 218 19.54 -4.38 -2.93
CA VAL A 218 20.13 -4.86 -1.66
C VAL A 218 21.54 -4.27 -1.47
N ALA A 219 22.40 -4.40 -2.48
CA ALA A 219 23.76 -3.87 -2.42
C ALA A 219 23.78 -2.33 -2.22
N TRP A 220 22.88 -1.63 -2.91
CA TRP A 220 22.71 -0.18 -2.78
C TRP A 220 22.20 0.20 -1.38
N ALA A 221 21.21 -0.52 -0.86
CA ALA A 221 20.63 -0.27 0.46
C ALA A 221 21.65 -0.47 1.59
N HIS A 222 22.46 -1.52 1.52
CA HIS A 222 23.58 -1.74 2.44
C HIS A 222 24.60 -0.59 2.39
N ARG A 223 25.03 -0.20 1.18
CA ARG A 223 26.02 0.87 0.98
C ARG A 223 25.56 2.20 1.58
N HIS A 224 24.29 2.54 1.41
CA HIS A 224 23.73 3.83 1.80
C HIS A 224 22.97 3.80 3.13
N ARG A 225 22.88 2.63 3.78
CA ARG A 225 22.15 2.42 5.04
C ARG A 225 20.68 2.87 4.96
N VAL A 226 20.02 2.50 3.87
CA VAL A 226 18.61 2.82 3.59
C VAL A 226 17.76 1.57 3.81
N VAL A 227 16.62 1.72 4.48
CA VAL A 227 15.65 0.64 4.65
C VAL A 227 14.76 0.55 3.41
N VAL A 228 14.62 -0.65 2.86
CA VAL A 228 13.77 -0.93 1.70
C VAL A 228 12.41 -1.45 2.16
N ILE A 229 11.34 -0.87 1.66
CA ILE A 229 9.98 -1.37 1.87
C ILE A 229 9.41 -1.77 0.51
N VAL A 230 9.07 -3.04 0.35
CA VAL A 230 8.50 -3.56 -0.90
C VAL A 230 7.00 -3.82 -0.74
N ASP A 231 6.20 -3.17 -1.59
CA ASP A 231 4.77 -3.46 -1.74
C ASP A 231 4.59 -4.72 -2.59
N ALA A 232 4.21 -5.79 -1.93
CA ALA A 232 3.96 -7.09 -2.53
C ALA A 232 2.45 -7.38 -2.76
N ALA A 233 1.60 -6.34 -2.72
CA ALA A 233 0.15 -6.54 -2.80
C ALA A 233 -0.33 -7.20 -4.11
N HIS A 234 0.42 -7.07 -5.20
CA HIS A 234 0.12 -7.65 -6.50
C HIS A 234 0.97 -8.88 -6.84
N MET A 235 1.82 -9.34 -5.92
CA MET A 235 2.83 -10.38 -6.21
C MET A 235 2.21 -11.67 -6.78
N MET A 236 1.06 -12.09 -6.26
CA MET A 236 0.35 -13.28 -6.73
C MET A 236 -0.43 -13.08 -8.05
N LEU A 237 -0.33 -11.90 -8.67
CA LEU A 237 -0.94 -11.56 -9.96
C LEU A 237 0.11 -11.45 -11.08
N SER A 238 1.24 -12.11 -10.94
CA SER A 238 2.21 -12.31 -12.02
C SER A 238 1.75 -13.49 -12.88
N TYR A 239 1.62 -13.29 -14.21
CA TYR A 239 1.09 -14.29 -15.13
C TYR A 239 2.15 -14.80 -16.11
N ASP A 240 3.10 -13.95 -16.48
CA ASP A 240 4.16 -14.27 -17.44
C ASP A 240 5.48 -14.64 -16.74
N ASP A 241 5.68 -14.13 -15.52
CA ASP A 241 6.87 -14.37 -14.70
C ASP A 241 6.50 -15.09 -13.40
N GLU A 242 7.41 -15.86 -12.85
CA GLU A 242 7.24 -16.40 -11.50
C GLU A 242 7.28 -15.25 -10.46
N PRO A 243 6.37 -15.26 -9.47
CA PRO A 243 6.38 -14.26 -8.41
C PRO A 243 7.71 -14.26 -7.65
N LEU A 244 8.36 -13.10 -7.55
CA LEU A 244 9.66 -12.94 -6.92
C LEU A 244 9.57 -12.10 -5.65
N SER A 245 9.82 -12.71 -4.48
CA SER A 245 9.95 -11.99 -3.21
C SER A 245 11.31 -11.28 -3.14
N PHE A 246 11.31 -10.01 -2.72
CA PHE A 246 12.53 -9.28 -2.38
C PHE A 246 13.33 -10.00 -1.29
N LEU A 247 12.64 -10.55 -0.28
CA LEU A 247 13.26 -11.26 0.83
C LEU A 247 13.89 -12.60 0.44
N SER A 248 13.67 -13.08 -0.80
CA SER A 248 14.38 -14.25 -1.35
C SER A 248 15.78 -13.94 -1.87
N ILE A 249 16.17 -12.67 -1.87
CA ILE A 249 17.52 -12.21 -2.28
C ILE A 249 18.45 -12.24 -1.07
N ASP A 250 19.65 -12.73 -1.28
CA ASP A 250 20.66 -12.78 -0.22
C ASP A 250 20.94 -11.38 0.36
N GLY A 251 20.94 -11.26 1.69
CA GLY A 251 21.09 -10.00 2.40
C GLY A 251 19.86 -9.09 2.45
N ALA A 252 18.77 -9.43 1.75
CA ALA A 252 17.58 -8.58 1.72
C ALA A 252 16.90 -8.44 3.09
N LYS A 253 16.87 -9.50 3.90
CA LYS A 253 16.32 -9.49 5.26
C LYS A 253 17.05 -8.54 6.21
N GLU A 254 18.28 -8.18 5.90
CA GLU A 254 19.07 -7.24 6.71
C GLU A 254 18.74 -5.77 6.42
N VAL A 255 18.15 -5.50 5.25
CA VAL A 255 17.92 -4.13 4.77
C VAL A 255 16.48 -3.82 4.45
N GLY A 256 15.57 -4.80 4.46
CA GLY A 256 14.22 -4.55 3.96
C GLY A 256 13.11 -5.34 4.61
N LEU A 257 11.90 -4.89 4.27
CA LEU A 257 10.63 -5.41 4.70
C LEU A 257 9.74 -5.62 3.47
N GLU A 258 8.94 -6.69 3.48
CA GLU A 258 7.86 -6.88 2.51
C GLU A 258 6.50 -6.71 3.16
N VAL A 259 5.60 -6.02 2.46
CA VAL A 259 4.22 -5.81 2.89
C VAL A 259 3.27 -6.52 1.95
N HIS A 260 2.65 -7.57 2.44
CA HIS A 260 1.72 -8.41 1.69
C HIS A 260 0.27 -8.03 1.96
N SER A 261 -0.59 -8.28 0.97
CA SER A 261 -2.02 -8.03 1.06
C SER A 261 -2.83 -9.22 0.56
N MET A 262 -3.85 -9.60 1.31
CA MET A 262 -4.82 -10.59 0.84
C MET A 262 -5.90 -9.98 -0.06
N SER A 263 -5.86 -8.65 -0.27
CA SER A 263 -6.89 -7.93 -1.03
C SER A 263 -6.97 -8.34 -2.49
N LYS A 264 -5.82 -8.56 -3.16
CA LYS A 264 -5.76 -8.76 -4.62
C LYS A 264 -5.73 -10.23 -4.99
N GLY A 265 -4.66 -10.95 -4.71
CA GLY A 265 -4.50 -12.35 -5.08
C GLY A 265 -5.49 -13.31 -4.40
N PHE A 266 -6.11 -12.90 -3.28
CA PHE A 266 -7.05 -13.75 -2.54
C PHE A 266 -8.51 -13.25 -2.58
N HIS A 267 -8.82 -12.21 -3.34
CA HIS A 267 -10.15 -11.59 -3.45
C HIS A 267 -10.74 -11.15 -2.10
N MET A 268 -9.89 -10.76 -1.14
CA MET A 268 -10.30 -10.41 0.23
C MET A 268 -10.22 -8.89 0.48
N ILE A 269 -10.62 -8.06 -0.49
CA ILE A 269 -10.44 -6.60 -0.47
C ILE A 269 -11.06 -5.96 0.78
N GLY A 270 -12.33 -6.23 1.04
CA GLY A 270 -13.08 -5.69 2.16
C GLY A 270 -12.73 -6.31 3.52
N TRP A 271 -12.03 -7.44 3.55
CA TRP A 271 -11.73 -8.19 4.76
C TRP A 271 -10.58 -7.57 5.55
N ARG A 272 -9.81 -6.70 4.93
CA ARG A 272 -8.73 -5.93 5.55
C ARG A 272 -7.66 -6.80 6.20
N MET A 273 -7.08 -7.72 5.44
CA MET A 273 -6.04 -8.64 5.92
C MET A 273 -4.75 -8.51 5.10
N GLY A 274 -3.63 -8.65 5.79
CA GLY A 274 -2.29 -8.65 5.22
C GLY A 274 -1.26 -8.92 6.29
N TRP A 275 0.01 -8.95 5.91
CA TRP A 275 1.13 -9.11 6.85
C TRP A 275 2.35 -8.31 6.38
N VAL A 276 3.23 -8.06 7.31
CA VAL A 276 4.59 -7.51 7.10
C VAL A 276 5.59 -8.56 7.53
N CYS A 277 6.62 -8.73 6.77
CA CYS A 277 7.76 -9.57 7.12
C CYS A 277 9.09 -8.90 6.75
#